data_52e95c84a65584622204eb32f35cbedc
#
_entry.id   52e95c84a65584622204eb32f35cbedc
#
_cell.length_a   1.000
_cell.length_b   1.000
_cell.length_c   1.000
_cell.angle_alpha   90.00
_cell.angle_beta   90.00
_cell.angle_gamma   90.00
#
_symmetry.space_group_name_H-M   'P 1'
#
loop_
_entity.id
_entity.type
_entity.pdbx_description
1 polymer ?
#
loop_
_entity_poly.entity_id
_entity_poly.type
_entity_poly.pdbx_seq_one_letter_code
_entity_poly.pdbx_strand_id
1 'polypeptide(L)'
;MKTADIIVLTAYLAIVLGIGCCFARRSKTSEGFMKADGRLPGWVIGLSLFGTYLSSNTFIGVPGKAYAGNWNAFVFSLSIPIAILIATKWFVKFYRDTGEISAYEHLEKRFGVWARIYAVICYLLTQIARTATIMLGVAIGLQQITGWDLTSIILVSGILVTAYTLIGGIEAVIWTDAIQSIVLTLGAILVIVTILAKHPDGASSAFAIAIDNEKFSLGSWNITDLATST
;
A
#
# COMPACT_ATOMS: atom_id res chain seq x y z
N MET A 1 2.06 4.08 25.63
CA MET A 1 1.00 3.12 25.18
C MET A 1 0.19 2.64 26.36
N LYS A 2 -1.14 2.54 26.18
CA LYS A 2 -1.99 1.84 27.16
C LYS A 2 -1.82 0.33 26.96
N THR A 3 -2.04 -0.46 28.01
CA THR A 3 -1.95 -1.94 27.94
C THR A 3 -2.83 -2.52 26.82
N ALA A 4 -3.99 -1.91 26.59
CA ALA A 4 -4.89 -2.29 25.50
C ALA A 4 -4.24 -2.16 24.12
N ASP A 5 -3.46 -1.11 23.86
CA ASP A 5 -2.80 -0.87 22.56
C ASP A 5 -1.74 -1.95 22.29
N ILE A 6 -1.00 -2.36 23.33
CA ILE A 6 0.01 -3.42 23.23
C ILE A 6 -0.65 -4.76 22.92
N ILE A 7 -1.77 -5.06 23.58
CA ILE A 7 -2.52 -6.30 23.36
C ILE A 7 -3.02 -6.37 21.92
N VAL A 8 -3.63 -5.27 21.43
CA VAL A 8 -4.15 -5.20 20.05
C VAL A 8 -3.03 -5.35 19.03
N LEU A 9 -1.91 -4.65 19.22
CA LEU A 9 -0.76 -4.74 18.31
C LEU A 9 -0.18 -6.17 18.29
N THR A 10 0.02 -6.76 19.47
CA THR A 10 0.57 -8.11 19.57
C THR A 10 -0.36 -9.16 18.99
N ALA A 11 -1.67 -9.06 19.26
CA ALA A 11 -2.67 -9.95 18.70
C ALA A 11 -2.72 -9.83 17.16
N TYR A 12 -2.68 -8.61 16.62
CA TYR A 12 -2.63 -8.37 15.18
C TYR A 12 -1.39 -9.02 14.54
N LEU A 13 -0.20 -8.80 15.10
CA LEU A 13 1.03 -9.41 14.59
C LEU A 13 0.99 -10.94 14.67
N ALA A 14 0.45 -11.49 15.75
CA ALA A 14 0.29 -12.94 15.90
C ALA A 14 -0.68 -13.53 14.86
N ILE A 15 -1.77 -12.82 14.54
CA ILE A 15 -2.72 -13.24 13.48
C ILE A 15 -2.03 -13.24 12.12
N VAL A 16 -1.29 -12.18 11.77
CA VAL A 16 -0.59 -12.07 10.48
C VAL A 16 0.46 -13.18 10.33
N LEU A 17 1.28 -13.41 11.37
CA LEU A 17 2.25 -14.51 11.39
C LEU A 17 1.57 -15.87 11.29
N GLY A 18 0.46 -16.07 12.02
CA GLY A 18 -0.35 -17.28 11.98
C GLY A 18 -0.86 -17.58 10.58
N ILE A 19 -1.35 -16.60 9.86
CA ILE A 19 -1.77 -16.74 8.46
C ILE A 19 -0.57 -17.19 7.60
N GLY A 20 0.60 -16.52 7.72
CA GLY A 20 1.81 -16.94 7.02
C GLY A 20 2.15 -18.42 7.26
N CYS A 21 2.12 -18.86 8.51
CA CYS A 21 2.37 -20.25 8.88
C CYS A 21 1.32 -21.23 8.33
N CYS A 22 0.04 -20.84 8.26
CA CYS A 22 -1.00 -21.70 7.69
C CYS A 22 -0.75 -22.03 6.20
N PHE A 23 -0.18 -21.10 5.45
CA PHE A 23 0.13 -21.28 4.03
C PHE A 23 1.51 -21.90 3.76
N ALA A 24 2.37 -22.06 4.80
CA ALA A 24 3.72 -22.62 4.68
C ALA A 24 3.77 -24.01 4.00
N ARG A 25 2.72 -24.82 4.17
CA ARG A 25 2.65 -26.16 3.55
C ARG A 25 2.37 -26.11 2.05
N ARG A 26 1.75 -25.06 1.55
CA ARG A 26 1.36 -24.88 0.15
C ARG A 26 2.44 -24.23 -0.69
N SER A 27 3.35 -23.50 -0.06
CA SER A 27 4.45 -22.76 -0.71
C SER A 27 5.74 -23.58 -0.91
N LYS A 28 5.67 -24.91 -0.79
CA LYS A 28 6.85 -25.81 -0.91
C LYS A 28 7.42 -25.94 -2.32
N THR A 29 6.64 -25.65 -3.35
CA THR A 29 7.08 -25.67 -4.75
C THR A 29 7.31 -24.27 -5.24
N SER A 30 8.26 -24.07 -6.17
CA SER A 30 8.51 -22.75 -6.78
C SER A 30 7.27 -22.19 -7.44
N GLU A 31 6.45 -23.03 -8.07
CA GLU A 31 5.17 -22.59 -8.66
C GLU A 31 4.14 -22.20 -7.61
N GLY A 32 3.94 -23.01 -6.58
CA GLY A 32 3.04 -22.69 -5.47
C GLY A 32 3.47 -21.43 -4.73
N PHE A 33 4.79 -21.22 -4.56
CA PHE A 33 5.33 -20.02 -3.93
C PHE A 33 5.07 -18.75 -4.75
N MET A 34 5.15 -18.82 -6.10
CA MET A 34 5.09 -17.65 -6.98
C MET A 34 3.74 -17.41 -7.66
N LYS A 35 2.90 -18.45 -7.84
CA LYS A 35 1.65 -18.37 -8.63
C LYS A 35 0.37 -18.61 -7.82
N ALA A 36 0.44 -19.07 -6.58
CA ALA A 36 -0.72 -19.44 -5.75
C ALA A 36 -1.70 -20.42 -6.44
N ASP A 37 -1.23 -21.24 -7.35
CA ASP A 37 -1.95 -22.29 -8.11
C ASP A 37 -3.30 -21.85 -8.74
N GLY A 38 -3.53 -20.54 -8.92
CA GLY A 38 -4.77 -20.01 -9.52
C GLY A 38 -6.04 -20.22 -8.68
N ARG A 39 -5.92 -20.57 -7.39
CA ARG A 39 -7.06 -20.92 -6.51
C ARG A 39 -7.63 -19.73 -5.74
N LEU A 40 -7.02 -18.57 -5.84
CA LEU A 40 -7.44 -17.40 -5.06
C LEU A 40 -8.71 -16.77 -5.67
N PRO A 41 -9.72 -16.47 -4.83
CA PRO A 41 -10.89 -15.73 -5.26
C PRO A 41 -10.53 -14.34 -5.78
N GLY A 42 -11.15 -13.90 -6.87
CA GLY A 42 -10.84 -12.62 -7.51
C GLY A 42 -10.99 -11.39 -6.57
N TRP A 43 -11.96 -11.43 -5.64
CA TRP A 43 -12.15 -10.36 -4.67
C TRP A 43 -10.97 -10.23 -3.66
N VAL A 44 -10.35 -11.36 -3.28
CA VAL A 44 -9.17 -11.35 -2.39
C VAL A 44 -7.99 -10.72 -3.13
N ILE A 45 -7.77 -11.10 -4.39
CA ILE A 45 -6.73 -10.50 -5.23
C ILE A 45 -6.99 -9.00 -5.42
N GLY A 46 -8.25 -8.61 -5.65
CA GLY A 46 -8.64 -7.20 -5.76
C GLY A 46 -8.34 -6.41 -4.50
N LEU A 47 -8.65 -6.94 -3.32
CA LEU A 47 -8.31 -6.31 -2.03
C LEU A 47 -6.80 -6.26 -1.78
N SER A 48 -6.05 -7.28 -2.15
CA SER A 48 -4.58 -7.28 -2.04
C SER A 48 -3.96 -6.21 -2.95
N LEU A 49 -4.42 -6.11 -4.21
CA LEU A 49 -4.01 -5.04 -5.11
C LEU A 49 -4.34 -3.66 -4.56
N PHE A 50 -5.55 -3.48 -4.02
CA PHE A 50 -5.94 -2.23 -3.36
C PHE A 50 -5.02 -1.91 -2.18
N GLY A 51 -4.72 -2.89 -1.31
CA GLY A 51 -3.78 -2.75 -0.20
C GLY A 51 -2.36 -2.37 -0.63
N THR A 52 -1.92 -2.86 -1.78
CA THR A 52 -0.61 -2.51 -2.35
C THR A 52 -0.51 -1.00 -2.70
N TYR A 53 -1.64 -0.36 -3.06
CA TYR A 53 -1.70 1.08 -3.27
C TYR A 53 -1.87 1.88 -1.98
N LEU A 54 -2.50 1.31 -0.94
CA LEU A 54 -2.66 1.90 0.38
C LEU A 54 -1.39 1.71 1.21
N SER A 55 -0.43 2.60 1.05
CA SER A 55 0.80 2.63 1.86
C SER A 55 0.65 3.56 3.07
N SER A 56 1.62 3.53 3.99
CA SER A 56 1.73 4.50 5.08
C SER A 56 1.76 5.94 4.56
N ASN A 57 2.43 6.18 3.43
CA ASN A 57 2.45 7.48 2.78
C ASN A 57 1.06 7.92 2.29
N THR A 58 0.25 6.99 1.81
CA THR A 58 -1.13 7.29 1.39
C THR A 58 -2.02 7.55 2.60
N PHE A 59 -1.90 6.73 3.64
CA PHE A 59 -2.79 6.79 4.80
C PHE A 59 -2.51 7.98 5.73
N ILE A 60 -1.24 8.35 5.91
CA ILE A 60 -0.82 9.45 6.79
C ILE A 60 -0.40 10.68 5.98
N GLY A 61 0.39 10.48 4.91
CA GLY A 61 1.00 11.56 4.17
C GLY A 61 0.02 12.35 3.32
N VAL A 62 -0.95 11.70 2.64
CA VAL A 62 -1.93 12.41 1.81
C VAL A 62 -2.88 13.28 2.65
N PRO A 63 -3.48 12.81 3.75
CA PRO A 63 -4.24 13.66 4.66
C PRO A 63 -3.40 14.79 5.25
N GLY A 64 -2.14 14.53 5.61
CA GLY A 64 -1.22 15.55 6.10
C GLY A 64 -0.95 16.65 5.07
N LYS A 65 -0.70 16.29 3.81
CA LYS A 65 -0.56 17.25 2.69
C LYS A 65 -1.86 18.04 2.46
N ALA A 66 -3.01 17.39 2.51
CA ALA A 66 -4.30 18.06 2.35
C ALA A 66 -4.57 19.05 3.49
N TYR A 67 -4.16 18.70 4.72
CA TYR A 67 -4.25 19.60 5.88
C TYR A 67 -3.33 20.81 5.75
N ALA A 68 -2.07 20.60 5.38
CA ALA A 68 -1.09 21.67 5.21
C ALA A 68 -1.39 22.59 4.01
N GLY A 69 -1.92 22.02 2.92
CA GLY A 69 -2.25 22.72 1.68
C GLY A 69 -3.73 22.59 1.33
N ASN A 70 -3.99 21.90 0.23
CA ASN A 70 -5.32 21.66 -0.35
C ASN A 70 -5.44 20.25 -0.94
N TRP A 71 -6.53 19.98 -1.67
CA TRP A 71 -6.80 18.68 -2.29
C TRP A 71 -6.05 18.44 -3.61
N ASN A 72 -5.01 19.19 -3.95
CA ASN A 72 -4.24 18.98 -5.17
C ASN A 72 -3.73 17.53 -5.28
N ALA A 73 -3.29 16.91 -4.16
CA ALA A 73 -2.88 15.51 -4.15
C ALA A 73 -3.99 14.53 -4.61
N PHE A 74 -5.27 14.89 -4.52
CA PHE A 74 -6.39 14.08 -4.98
C PHE A 74 -6.46 14.00 -6.50
N VAL A 75 -5.98 15.02 -7.22
CA VAL A 75 -5.95 15.05 -8.71
C VAL A 75 -5.17 13.84 -9.24
N PHE A 76 -4.05 13.49 -8.61
CA PHE A 76 -3.29 12.29 -8.96
C PHE A 76 -4.14 11.03 -8.83
N SER A 77 -4.96 10.93 -7.78
CA SER A 77 -5.84 9.77 -7.55
C SER A 77 -6.95 9.63 -8.59
N LEU A 78 -7.38 10.73 -9.22
CA LEU A 78 -8.39 10.70 -10.28
C LEU A 78 -7.90 10.02 -11.57
N SER A 79 -6.58 9.94 -11.78
CA SER A 79 -5.99 9.24 -12.92
C SER A 79 -6.01 7.71 -12.77
N ILE A 80 -6.08 7.20 -11.54
CA ILE A 80 -5.99 5.76 -11.23
C ILE A 80 -7.11 4.94 -11.90
N PRO A 81 -8.40 5.32 -11.83
CA PRO A 81 -9.46 4.57 -12.51
C PRO A 81 -9.23 4.45 -14.02
N ILE A 82 -8.75 5.51 -14.66
CA ILE A 82 -8.44 5.52 -16.10
C ILE A 82 -7.28 4.56 -16.40
N ALA A 83 -6.22 4.63 -15.61
CA ALA A 83 -5.07 3.73 -15.73
C ALA A 83 -5.47 2.26 -15.53
N ILE A 84 -6.36 1.95 -14.56
CA ILE A 84 -6.87 0.60 -14.33
C ILE A 84 -7.66 0.09 -15.52
N LEU A 85 -8.53 0.91 -16.12
CA LEU A 85 -9.30 0.52 -17.32
C LEU A 85 -8.37 0.18 -18.49
N ILE A 86 -7.34 0.99 -18.71
CA ILE A 86 -6.32 0.75 -19.74
C ILE A 86 -5.56 -0.55 -19.43
N ALA A 87 -5.07 -0.69 -18.20
CA ALA A 87 -4.32 -1.86 -17.77
C ALA A 87 -5.14 -3.15 -17.94
N THR A 88 -6.38 -3.15 -17.49
CA THR A 88 -7.25 -4.33 -17.53
C THR A 88 -7.58 -4.73 -18.97
N LYS A 89 -7.88 -3.76 -19.84
CA LYS A 89 -8.31 -4.03 -21.21
C LYS A 89 -7.17 -4.52 -22.12
N TRP A 90 -5.97 -3.93 -21.97
CA TRP A 90 -4.86 -4.21 -22.90
C TRP A 90 -3.74 -5.02 -22.24
N PHE A 91 -3.22 -4.58 -21.09
CA PHE A 91 -2.05 -5.20 -20.48
C PHE A 91 -2.36 -6.56 -19.85
N VAL A 92 -3.42 -6.67 -19.06
CA VAL A 92 -3.79 -7.94 -18.41
C VAL A 92 -4.09 -9.01 -19.46
N LYS A 93 -4.85 -8.63 -20.50
CA LYS A 93 -5.15 -9.55 -21.61
C LYS A 93 -3.88 -10.00 -22.33
N PHE A 94 -3.00 -9.05 -22.68
CA PHE A 94 -1.75 -9.34 -23.36
C PHE A 94 -0.89 -10.35 -22.58
N TYR A 95 -0.60 -10.10 -21.29
CA TYR A 95 0.20 -11.01 -20.48
C TYR A 95 -0.47 -12.35 -20.22
N ARG A 96 -1.79 -12.40 -20.19
CA ARG A 96 -2.54 -13.64 -20.03
C ARG A 96 -2.48 -14.50 -21.29
N ASP A 97 -2.53 -13.89 -22.44
CA ASP A 97 -2.48 -14.57 -23.75
C ASP A 97 -1.05 -15.06 -24.06
N THR A 98 0.00 -14.37 -23.61
CA THR A 98 1.39 -14.80 -23.79
C THR A 98 1.77 -15.98 -22.88
N GLY A 99 1.06 -16.22 -21.78
CA GLY A 99 1.33 -17.30 -20.83
C GLY A 99 2.66 -17.17 -20.07
N GLU A 100 3.34 -16.05 -20.19
CA GLU A 100 4.64 -15.79 -19.55
C GLU A 100 4.46 -15.49 -18.06
N ILE A 101 5.38 -16.02 -17.25
CA ILE A 101 5.35 -15.84 -15.79
C ILE A 101 5.74 -14.40 -15.40
N SER A 102 6.57 -13.77 -16.22
CA SER A 102 7.16 -12.46 -15.92
C SER A 102 7.21 -11.58 -17.16
N ALA A 103 6.84 -10.31 -16.99
CA ALA A 103 7.01 -9.28 -18.03
C ALA A 103 8.46 -9.15 -18.50
N TYR A 104 9.43 -9.49 -17.66
CA TYR A 104 10.85 -9.45 -18.00
C TYR A 104 11.27 -10.59 -18.96
N GLU A 105 10.59 -11.71 -18.94
CA GLU A 105 10.78 -12.81 -19.89
C GLU A 105 10.39 -12.37 -21.31
N HIS A 106 9.31 -11.59 -21.42
CA HIS A 106 8.91 -11.00 -22.71
C HIS A 106 9.98 -10.05 -23.27
N LEU A 107 10.59 -9.22 -22.39
CA LEU A 107 11.69 -8.35 -22.80
C LEU A 107 12.91 -9.14 -23.27
N GLU A 108 13.22 -10.24 -22.60
CA GLU A 108 14.33 -11.12 -23.01
C GLU A 108 14.11 -11.73 -24.38
N LYS A 109 12.91 -12.25 -24.63
CA LYS A 109 12.56 -12.86 -25.94
C LYS A 109 12.61 -11.86 -27.08
N ARG A 110 12.31 -10.59 -26.83
CA ARG A 110 12.25 -9.56 -27.88
C ARG A 110 13.55 -8.80 -28.08
N PHE A 111 14.28 -8.51 -27.02
CA PHE A 111 15.45 -7.62 -27.01
C PHE A 111 16.74 -8.28 -26.51
N GLY A 112 16.65 -9.54 -26.03
CA GLY A 112 17.77 -10.28 -25.47
C GLY A 112 17.98 -10.12 -23.98
N VAL A 113 18.91 -10.91 -23.45
CA VAL A 113 19.17 -11.04 -21.99
C VAL A 113 19.55 -9.71 -21.34
N TRP A 114 20.25 -8.83 -22.04
CA TRP A 114 20.66 -7.53 -21.49
C TRP A 114 19.47 -6.66 -21.11
N ALA A 115 18.40 -6.67 -21.90
CA ALA A 115 17.20 -5.89 -21.63
C ALA A 115 16.45 -6.38 -20.37
N ARG A 116 16.39 -7.71 -20.18
CA ARG A 116 15.88 -8.30 -18.95
C ARG A 116 16.70 -7.88 -17.73
N ILE A 117 18.03 -8.02 -17.79
CA ILE A 117 18.92 -7.67 -16.68
C ILE A 117 18.78 -6.20 -16.31
N TYR A 118 18.80 -5.31 -17.30
CA TYR A 118 18.63 -3.88 -17.07
C TYR A 118 17.29 -3.55 -16.38
N ALA A 119 16.18 -4.07 -16.91
CA ALA A 119 14.86 -3.83 -16.35
C ALA A 119 14.72 -4.38 -14.93
N VAL A 120 15.28 -5.56 -14.64
CA VAL A 120 15.28 -6.16 -13.30
C VAL A 120 16.08 -5.33 -12.31
N ILE A 121 17.27 -4.84 -12.69
CA ILE A 121 18.09 -3.98 -11.82
C ILE A 121 17.34 -2.68 -11.51
N CYS A 122 16.79 -2.00 -12.51
CA CYS A 122 16.01 -0.78 -12.30
C CYS A 122 14.81 -1.02 -11.38
N TYR A 123 14.10 -2.12 -11.57
CA TYR A 123 12.98 -2.51 -10.72
C TYR A 123 13.41 -2.75 -9.27
N LEU A 124 14.47 -3.53 -9.06
CA LEU A 124 14.99 -3.82 -7.72
C LEU A 124 15.40 -2.56 -6.97
N LEU A 125 16.14 -1.65 -7.63
CA LEU A 125 16.53 -0.37 -7.03
C LEU A 125 15.30 0.47 -6.65
N THR A 126 14.31 0.54 -7.52
CA THR A 126 13.06 1.24 -7.24
C THR A 126 12.31 0.62 -6.05
N GLN A 127 12.24 -0.70 -5.98
CA GLN A 127 11.57 -1.38 -4.87
C GLN A 127 12.29 -1.23 -3.54
N ILE A 128 13.61 -1.23 -3.54
CA ILE A 128 14.41 -0.95 -2.32
C ILE A 128 14.11 0.46 -1.81
N ALA A 129 14.17 1.47 -2.69
CA ALA A 129 13.86 2.85 -2.31
C ALA A 129 12.42 3.01 -1.82
N ARG A 130 11.44 2.40 -2.52
CA ARG A 130 10.03 2.39 -2.13
C ARG A 130 9.81 1.75 -0.76
N THR A 131 10.40 0.57 -0.53
CA THR A 131 10.28 -0.15 0.74
C THR A 131 10.86 0.66 1.89
N ALA A 132 12.04 1.27 1.70
CA ALA A 132 12.66 2.13 2.70
C ALA A 132 11.74 3.30 3.09
N THR A 133 11.13 3.97 2.11
CA THR A 133 10.22 5.09 2.34
C THR A 133 8.95 4.66 3.10
N ILE A 134 8.37 3.51 2.73
CA ILE A 134 7.17 2.96 3.40
C ILE A 134 7.50 2.56 4.84
N MET A 135 8.62 1.86 5.07
CA MET A 135 9.08 1.44 6.39
C MET A 135 9.33 2.65 7.30
N LEU A 136 9.97 3.70 6.76
CA LEU A 136 10.19 4.94 7.50
C LEU A 136 8.86 5.58 7.91
N GLY A 137 7.88 5.68 7.01
CA GLY A 137 6.56 6.22 7.32
C GLY A 137 5.83 5.46 8.43
N VAL A 138 5.86 4.13 8.40
CA VAL A 138 5.31 3.27 9.46
C VAL A 138 6.06 3.49 10.78
N ALA A 139 7.40 3.54 10.73
CA ALA A 139 8.24 3.68 11.90
C ALA A 139 8.02 5.03 12.61
N ILE A 140 7.89 6.13 11.87
CA ILE A 140 7.56 7.45 12.43
C ILE A 140 6.19 7.41 13.14
N GLY A 141 5.18 6.81 12.50
CA GLY A 141 3.85 6.68 13.10
C GLY A 141 3.87 5.84 14.39
N LEU A 142 4.55 4.70 14.39
CA LEU A 142 4.68 3.84 15.56
C LEU A 142 5.53 4.49 16.66
N GLN A 143 6.59 5.20 16.32
CA GLN A 143 7.43 5.93 17.29
C GLN A 143 6.60 6.92 18.10
N GLN A 144 5.70 7.68 17.46
CA GLN A 144 4.83 8.63 18.14
C GLN A 144 3.90 7.97 19.17
N ILE A 145 3.49 6.74 18.92
CA ILE A 145 2.56 6.00 19.78
C ILE A 145 3.30 5.19 20.85
N THR A 146 4.42 4.54 20.47
CA THR A 146 5.15 3.61 21.33
C THR A 146 6.26 4.26 22.13
N GLY A 147 6.87 5.33 21.60
CA GLY A 147 8.10 5.92 22.12
C GLY A 147 9.35 5.08 21.86
N TRP A 148 9.25 4.01 21.03
CA TRP A 148 10.40 3.16 20.70
C TRP A 148 11.35 3.87 19.74
N ASP A 149 12.60 3.41 19.74
CA ASP A 149 13.60 3.88 18.77
C ASP A 149 13.22 3.51 17.34
N LEU A 150 13.41 4.46 16.42
CA LEU A 150 13.07 4.34 15.01
C LEU A 150 13.73 3.12 14.36
N THR A 151 15.01 2.90 14.64
CA THR A 151 15.79 1.80 14.08
C THR A 151 15.27 0.45 14.56
N SER A 152 14.91 0.36 15.84
CA SER A 152 14.33 -0.86 16.43
C SER A 152 12.98 -1.21 15.79
N ILE A 153 12.13 -0.22 15.54
CA ILE A 153 10.84 -0.43 14.88
C ILE A 153 11.06 -0.95 13.44
N ILE A 154 11.97 -0.33 12.68
CA ILE A 154 12.27 -0.74 11.31
C ILE A 154 12.82 -2.18 11.27
N LEU A 155 13.76 -2.51 12.16
CA LEU A 155 14.36 -3.84 12.19
C LEU A 155 13.33 -4.92 12.58
N VAL A 156 12.57 -4.70 13.64
CA VAL A 156 11.55 -5.67 14.09
C VAL A 156 10.48 -5.86 13.04
N SER A 157 9.91 -4.79 12.49
CA SER A 157 8.87 -4.88 11.47
C SER A 157 9.41 -5.53 10.17
N GLY A 158 10.64 -5.17 9.75
CA GLY A 158 11.28 -5.76 8.58
C GLY A 158 11.51 -7.26 8.72
N ILE A 159 12.03 -7.70 9.86
CA ILE A 159 12.23 -9.13 10.14
C ILE A 159 10.89 -9.88 10.15
N LEU A 160 9.86 -9.34 10.80
CA LEU A 160 8.54 -9.97 10.86
C LEU A 160 7.89 -10.11 9.48
N VAL A 161 7.92 -9.03 8.67
CA VAL A 161 7.36 -9.05 7.31
C VAL A 161 8.12 -10.05 6.44
N THR A 162 9.45 -10.04 6.50
CA THR A 162 10.28 -10.97 5.74
C THR A 162 10.01 -12.41 6.16
N ALA A 163 9.91 -12.68 7.44
CA ALA A 163 9.67 -14.02 7.97
C ALA A 163 8.34 -14.61 7.46
N TYR A 164 7.21 -13.90 7.61
CA TYR A 164 5.94 -14.45 7.16
C TYR A 164 5.85 -14.58 5.64
N THR A 165 6.48 -13.67 4.89
CA THR A 165 6.51 -13.71 3.43
C THR A 165 7.32 -14.91 2.91
N LEU A 166 8.50 -15.16 3.49
CA LEU A 166 9.32 -16.31 3.12
C LEU A 166 8.69 -17.65 3.48
N ILE A 167 7.98 -17.70 4.60
CA ILE A 167 7.31 -18.93 5.07
C ILE A 167 6.05 -19.22 4.25
N GLY A 168 5.24 -18.18 3.99
CA GLY A 168 3.91 -18.36 3.43
C GLY A 168 3.80 -18.18 1.92
N GLY A 169 4.81 -17.59 1.27
CA GLY A 169 4.78 -17.32 -0.17
C GLY A 169 3.70 -16.30 -0.57
N ILE A 170 3.42 -16.22 -1.88
CA ILE A 170 2.50 -15.23 -2.44
C ILE A 170 1.05 -15.39 -1.95
N GLU A 171 0.62 -16.62 -1.67
CA GLU A 171 -0.75 -16.89 -1.19
C GLU A 171 -0.97 -16.26 0.20
N ALA A 172 0.01 -16.39 1.10
CA ALA A 172 -0.05 -15.76 2.42
C ALA A 172 -0.06 -14.23 2.31
N VAL A 173 0.80 -13.66 1.44
CA VAL A 173 0.87 -12.22 1.23
C VAL A 173 -0.47 -11.68 0.74
N ILE A 174 -1.08 -12.31 -0.27
CA ILE A 174 -2.37 -11.87 -0.82
C ILE A 174 -3.49 -11.90 0.24
N TRP A 175 -3.55 -12.94 1.08
CA TRP A 175 -4.53 -13.00 2.15
C TRP A 175 -4.27 -11.99 3.26
N THR A 176 -3.02 -11.81 3.68
CA THR A 176 -2.67 -10.79 4.68
C THR A 176 -2.95 -9.38 4.17
N ASP A 177 -2.62 -9.07 2.92
CA ASP A 177 -2.90 -7.78 2.31
C ASP A 177 -4.41 -7.51 2.21
N ALA A 178 -5.21 -8.52 1.85
CA ALA A 178 -6.67 -8.40 1.79
C ALA A 178 -7.26 -8.05 3.17
N ILE A 179 -6.82 -8.72 4.23
CA ILE A 179 -7.24 -8.45 5.61
C ILE A 179 -6.77 -7.04 6.03
N GLN A 180 -5.53 -6.69 5.75
CA GLN A 180 -4.97 -5.37 6.06
C GLN A 180 -5.73 -4.25 5.34
N SER A 181 -6.13 -4.47 4.10
CA SER A 181 -6.92 -3.52 3.33
C SER A 181 -8.28 -3.25 3.96
N ILE A 182 -8.95 -4.29 4.45
CA ILE A 182 -10.21 -4.16 5.19
C ILE A 182 -9.99 -3.36 6.48
N VAL A 183 -8.98 -3.73 7.27
CA VAL A 183 -8.66 -3.06 8.53
C VAL A 183 -8.32 -1.58 8.31
N LEU A 184 -7.50 -1.26 7.30
CA LEU A 184 -7.15 0.12 6.95
C LEU A 184 -8.37 0.92 6.51
N THR A 185 -9.24 0.34 5.68
CA THR A 185 -10.47 1.01 5.23
C THR A 185 -11.42 1.30 6.39
N LEU A 186 -11.63 0.32 7.26
CA LEU A 186 -12.45 0.50 8.46
C LEU A 186 -11.83 1.53 9.41
N GLY A 187 -10.51 1.53 9.56
CA GLY A 187 -9.77 2.52 10.34
C GLY A 187 -9.94 3.93 9.78
N ALA A 188 -9.84 4.12 8.48
CA ALA A 188 -10.06 5.41 7.83
C ALA A 188 -11.49 5.93 8.06
N ILE A 189 -12.50 5.06 7.88
CA ILE A 189 -13.90 5.40 8.15
C ILE A 189 -14.08 5.80 9.61
N LEU A 190 -13.52 5.03 10.55
CA LEU A 190 -13.61 5.31 11.99
C LEU A 190 -12.98 6.67 12.33
N VAL A 191 -11.84 7.01 11.75
CA VAL A 191 -11.17 8.31 11.95
C VAL A 191 -12.08 9.43 11.46
N ILE A 192 -12.64 9.34 10.25
CA ILE A 192 -13.56 10.35 9.70
C ILE A 192 -14.78 10.52 10.60
N VAL A 193 -15.44 9.42 10.96
CA VAL A 193 -16.62 9.46 11.85
C VAL A 193 -16.27 10.08 13.21
N THR A 194 -15.12 9.73 13.79
CA THR A 194 -14.69 10.26 15.08
C THR A 194 -14.41 11.76 15.02
N ILE A 195 -13.76 12.23 13.95
CA ILE A 195 -13.49 13.66 13.75
C ILE A 195 -14.81 14.43 13.63
N LEU A 196 -15.71 13.97 12.77
CA LEU A 196 -17.00 14.64 12.56
C LEU A 196 -17.90 14.62 13.79
N ALA A 197 -17.91 13.51 14.55
CA ALA A 197 -18.72 13.37 15.75
C ALA A 197 -18.19 14.15 16.96
N LYS A 198 -16.87 14.35 17.05
CA LYS A 198 -16.23 15.06 18.17
C LYS A 198 -15.93 16.53 17.87
N HIS A 199 -16.27 17.03 16.70
CA HIS A 199 -16.04 18.44 16.37
C HIS A 199 -16.91 19.33 17.27
N PRO A 200 -16.33 20.33 18.00
CA PRO A 200 -17.05 21.12 18.99
C PRO A 200 -18.31 21.80 18.45
N ASP A 201 -18.26 22.29 17.21
CA ASP A 201 -19.35 23.03 16.57
C ASP A 201 -20.12 22.18 15.53
N GLY A 202 -19.97 20.86 15.61
CA GLY A 202 -20.64 19.92 14.69
C GLY A 202 -19.93 19.72 13.35
N ALA A 203 -20.37 18.70 12.62
CA ALA A 203 -19.76 18.31 11.34
C ALA A 203 -19.84 19.40 10.27
N SER A 204 -20.93 20.18 10.24
CA SER A 204 -21.14 21.29 9.29
C SER A 204 -20.07 22.37 9.42
N SER A 205 -19.64 22.67 10.64
CA SER A 205 -18.63 23.66 10.93
C SER A 205 -17.24 23.20 10.40
N ALA A 206 -16.92 21.91 10.54
CA ALA A 206 -15.67 21.36 9.98
C ALA A 206 -15.59 21.55 8.46
N PHE A 207 -16.71 21.33 7.77
CA PHE A 207 -16.78 21.59 6.31
C PHE A 207 -16.71 23.08 5.97
N ALA A 208 -17.40 23.95 6.74
CA ALA A 208 -17.35 25.39 6.53
C ALA A 208 -15.91 25.92 6.68
N ILE A 209 -15.19 25.53 7.72
CA ILE A 209 -13.79 25.88 7.94
C ILE A 209 -12.91 25.42 6.77
N ALA A 210 -13.15 24.20 6.26
CA ALA A 210 -12.40 23.68 5.13
C ALA A 210 -12.67 24.46 3.82
N ILE A 211 -13.91 24.90 3.61
CA ILE A 211 -14.29 25.74 2.46
C ILE A 211 -13.65 27.13 2.57
N ASP A 212 -13.76 27.79 3.73
CA ASP A 212 -13.21 29.13 3.97
C ASP A 212 -11.68 29.18 3.82
N ASN A 213 -10.99 28.06 4.12
CA ASN A 213 -9.54 27.93 3.94
C ASN A 213 -9.15 27.30 2.59
N GLU A 214 -10.05 27.26 1.62
CA GLU A 214 -9.82 26.75 0.25
C GLU A 214 -9.25 25.32 0.20
N LYS A 215 -9.51 24.49 1.24
CA LYS A 215 -8.95 23.13 1.35
C LYS A 215 -9.43 22.20 0.24
N PHE A 216 -10.60 22.43 -0.33
CA PHE A 216 -11.16 21.67 -1.45
C PHE A 216 -10.63 22.11 -2.82
N SER A 217 -9.76 23.14 -2.89
CA SER A 217 -9.12 23.53 -4.13
C SER A 217 -8.28 22.38 -4.67
N LEU A 218 -8.41 22.11 -5.97
CA LEU A 218 -7.61 21.12 -6.69
C LEU A 218 -6.26 21.69 -7.20
N GLY A 219 -5.93 22.92 -6.80
CA GLY A 219 -4.74 23.63 -7.24
C GLY A 219 -5.01 24.52 -8.46
N SER A 220 -3.96 25.15 -8.97
CA SER A 220 -4.04 26.00 -10.16
C SER A 220 -3.70 25.19 -11.42
N TRP A 221 -4.31 25.56 -12.55
CA TRP A 221 -3.99 24.97 -13.86
C TRP A 221 -2.84 25.72 -14.57
N ASN A 222 -2.19 26.66 -13.88
CA ASN A 222 -1.05 27.39 -14.44
C ASN A 222 0.20 26.50 -14.47
N ILE A 223 0.84 26.40 -15.62
CA ILE A 223 2.04 25.58 -15.83
C ILE A 223 3.20 26.03 -14.92
N THR A 224 3.26 27.31 -14.57
CA THR A 224 4.26 27.87 -13.64
C THR A 224 4.10 27.38 -12.21
N ASP A 225 2.88 27.07 -11.77
CA ASP A 225 2.61 26.60 -10.41
C ASP A 225 2.84 25.09 -10.28
N LEU A 226 2.83 24.33 -11.38
CA LEU A 226 3.22 22.93 -11.42
C LEU A 226 4.69 22.71 -11.02
N ALA A 227 5.55 23.67 -11.27
CA ALA A 227 6.98 23.61 -10.92
C ALA A 227 7.24 23.92 -9.43
N THR A 228 6.30 24.52 -8.72
CA THR A 228 6.44 24.94 -7.31
C THR A 228 5.61 24.10 -6.33
N SER A 229 4.77 23.20 -6.84
CA SER A 229 3.83 22.37 -6.04
C SER A 229 4.33 20.95 -5.74
N THR A 230 5.64 20.70 -5.90
CA THR A 230 6.28 19.42 -5.53
C THR A 230 6.71 19.36 -4.08
#